data_481e5aedefc8fd516f4f2aa41821ec23
#
_entry.id   481e5aedefc8fd516f4f2aa41821ec23
#
_cell.length_a   1.000
_cell.length_b   1.000
_cell.length_c   1.000
_cell.angle_alpha   90.00
_cell.angle_beta   90.00
_cell.angle_gamma   90.00
#
_symmetry.space_group_name_H-M   'P 1'
#
loop_
_entity.id
_entity.type
_entity.pdbx_description
1 polymer ?
#
loop_
_entity_poly.entity_id
_entity_poly.type
_entity_poly.pdbx_seq_one_letter_code
_entity_poly.pdbx_strand_id
1 'polypeptide(L)'
;SGFCCAISWNKAIRYPCKSELYSKRVETYLWFEKHAPLDFDLYGVGWENPPAKSGMIGRVISKLYNFFPMRSGVFRRCYKGKIVSKTDVLGDYKFAICYENYKGLKGYITEKIFDCMFSGCIPIYWGAENVLDYIPSECFIDRRNFKDEQSLYDFLKSMDAITFNTYQEKIAAFLDSQSAKKFYIENYVDKVSSVILER
;
A
#
# COMPACT_ATOMS: atom_id res chain seq x y z
N SER A 1 -19.09 -0.07 5.05
CA SER A 1 -17.62 -0.05 4.83
C SER A 1 -17.31 -0.39 3.40
N GLY A 2 -16.27 0.28 2.84
CA GLY A 2 -15.76 -0.01 1.51
C GLY A 2 -15.05 -1.37 1.44
N PHE A 3 -14.89 -1.88 0.22
CA PHE A 3 -14.26 -3.20 0.06
C PHE A 3 -12.73 -3.10 0.08
N CYS A 4 -12.13 -2.38 -0.85
CA CYS A 4 -10.68 -2.23 -0.94
C CYS A 4 -10.30 -0.79 -1.30
N CYS A 5 -9.18 -0.29 -0.79
CA CYS A 5 -8.66 1.01 -1.17
C CYS A 5 -7.15 1.02 -1.41
N ALA A 6 -6.68 2.12 -1.96
CA ALA A 6 -5.28 2.48 -1.99
C ALA A 6 -5.09 3.97 -1.76
N ILE A 7 -4.06 4.32 -1.00
CA ILE A 7 -3.66 5.71 -0.76
C ILE A 7 -2.25 5.90 -1.27
N SER A 8 -2.09 6.61 -2.38
CA SER A 8 -0.76 6.85 -2.95
C SER A 8 -0.71 8.08 -3.82
N TRP A 9 0.49 8.59 -4.06
CA TRP A 9 0.71 9.65 -5.02
C TRP A 9 0.98 9.05 -6.40
N ASN A 10 0.49 9.71 -7.45
CA ASN A 10 0.83 9.38 -8.84
C ASN A 10 2.28 9.77 -9.12
N LYS A 11 3.21 8.89 -8.76
CA LYS A 11 4.65 9.07 -8.89
C LYS A 11 5.28 7.94 -9.69
N ALA A 12 6.37 8.27 -10.37
CA ALA A 12 7.24 7.31 -11.03
C ALA A 12 8.70 7.63 -10.71
N ILE A 13 9.55 6.63 -10.81
CA ILE A 13 10.99 6.78 -10.53
C ILE A 13 11.74 7.30 -11.73
N ARG A 14 12.86 7.99 -11.46
CA ARG A 14 13.72 8.54 -12.52
C ARG A 14 14.44 7.46 -13.31
N TYR A 15 14.95 6.46 -12.60
CA TYR A 15 15.69 5.34 -13.17
C TYR A 15 14.94 4.05 -12.91
N PRO A 16 14.26 3.48 -13.93
CA PRO A 16 13.52 2.23 -13.77
C PRO A 16 14.45 1.09 -13.33
N CYS A 17 13.99 0.29 -12.39
CA CYS A 17 14.68 -0.92 -11.96
C CYS A 17 13.68 -2.05 -11.72
N LYS A 18 14.14 -3.30 -11.77
CA LYS A 18 13.28 -4.49 -11.62
C LYS A 18 12.64 -4.64 -10.23
N SER A 19 13.21 -3.96 -9.24
CA SER A 19 12.73 -4.01 -7.86
C SER A 19 11.70 -2.95 -7.50
N GLU A 20 11.42 -1.97 -8.36
CA GLU A 20 10.44 -0.93 -8.09
C GLU A 20 9.00 -1.48 -8.13
N LEU A 21 8.15 -0.94 -7.30
CA LEU A 21 6.74 -1.32 -7.19
C LEU A 21 5.76 -0.19 -7.59
N TYR A 22 6.25 0.94 -8.07
CA TYR A 22 5.39 2.02 -8.57
C TYR A 22 4.57 1.55 -9.78
N SER A 23 5.22 0.87 -10.75
CA SER A 23 4.55 0.31 -11.91
C SER A 23 3.55 -0.78 -11.51
N LYS A 24 3.90 -1.62 -10.53
CA LYS A 24 3.02 -2.68 -10.05
C LYS A 24 1.77 -2.15 -9.34
N ARG A 25 1.90 -1.06 -8.57
CA ARG A 25 0.73 -0.36 -8.03
C ARG A 25 -0.21 0.11 -9.13
N VAL A 26 0.35 0.77 -10.15
CA VAL A 26 -0.45 1.24 -11.30
C VAL A 26 -1.14 0.09 -12.01
N GLU A 27 -0.44 -1.03 -12.27
CA GLU A 27 -1.04 -2.23 -12.87
C GLU A 27 -2.24 -2.73 -12.07
N THR A 28 -2.10 -2.86 -10.74
CA THR A 28 -3.18 -3.28 -9.85
C THR A 28 -4.36 -2.28 -9.87
N TYR A 29 -4.09 -0.97 -9.81
CA TYR A 29 -5.15 0.05 -9.84
C TYR A 29 -5.91 0.07 -11.16
N LEU A 30 -5.21 -0.09 -12.28
CA LEU A 30 -5.81 -0.19 -13.62
C LEU A 30 -6.66 -1.44 -13.77
N TRP A 31 -6.23 -2.55 -13.16
CA TRP A 31 -7.02 -3.76 -13.14
C TRP A 31 -8.36 -3.53 -12.44
N PHE A 32 -8.35 -2.92 -11.23
CA PHE A 32 -9.58 -2.61 -10.51
C PHE A 32 -10.47 -1.61 -11.27
N GLU A 33 -9.91 -0.54 -11.83
CA GLU A 33 -10.67 0.44 -12.64
C GLU A 33 -11.41 -0.23 -13.78
N LYS A 34 -10.81 -1.26 -14.38
CA LYS A 34 -11.38 -1.97 -15.53
C LYS A 34 -12.39 -3.05 -15.13
N HIS A 35 -12.08 -3.85 -14.10
CA HIS A 35 -12.79 -5.09 -13.83
C HIS A 35 -13.70 -5.05 -12.59
N ALA A 36 -13.34 -4.25 -11.57
CA ALA A 36 -14.07 -4.16 -10.31
C ALA A 36 -14.11 -2.73 -9.74
N PRO A 37 -14.58 -1.73 -10.52
CA PRO A 37 -14.48 -0.32 -10.12
C PRO A 37 -15.39 0.10 -8.96
N LEU A 38 -16.37 -0.72 -8.60
CA LEU A 38 -17.25 -0.47 -7.45
C LEU A 38 -16.70 -1.06 -6.14
N ASP A 39 -15.68 -1.91 -6.24
CA ASP A 39 -15.03 -2.56 -5.11
C ASP A 39 -13.67 -1.94 -4.77
N PHE A 40 -13.30 -0.82 -5.41
CA PHE A 40 -11.99 -0.22 -5.19
C PHE A 40 -12.02 1.30 -5.25
N ASP A 41 -11.45 1.95 -4.24
CA ASP A 41 -11.31 3.39 -4.17
C ASP A 41 -9.83 3.80 -4.11
N LEU A 42 -9.43 4.68 -5.01
CA LEU A 42 -8.08 5.22 -5.11
C LEU A 42 -8.04 6.65 -4.58
N TYR A 43 -7.19 6.88 -3.59
CA TYR A 43 -6.96 8.19 -3.00
C TYR A 43 -5.53 8.68 -3.22
N GLY A 44 -5.36 9.99 -3.18
CA GLY A 44 -4.06 10.64 -3.19
C GLY A 44 -3.90 11.71 -4.25
N VAL A 45 -2.67 12.15 -4.47
CA VAL A 45 -2.37 13.31 -5.28
C VAL A 45 -1.94 12.90 -6.69
N GLY A 46 -2.50 13.58 -7.69
CA GLY A 46 -2.04 13.50 -9.08
C GLY A 46 -2.73 12.45 -9.94
N TRP A 47 -3.71 11.69 -9.41
CA TRP A 47 -4.45 10.67 -10.16
C TRP A 47 -5.55 11.23 -11.06
N GLU A 48 -5.81 12.53 -10.98
CA GLU A 48 -6.54 13.29 -11.99
C GLU A 48 -5.86 13.28 -13.37
N ASN A 49 -4.54 13.01 -13.39
CA ASN A 49 -3.71 12.87 -14.58
C ASN A 49 -3.46 11.39 -14.91
N PRO A 50 -3.06 11.07 -16.14
CA PRO A 50 -2.61 9.72 -16.47
C PRO A 50 -1.49 9.23 -15.54
N PRO A 51 -1.36 7.89 -15.33
CA PRO A 51 -0.29 7.33 -14.52
C PRO A 51 1.08 7.83 -14.94
N ALA A 52 1.86 8.29 -13.96
CA ALA A 52 3.21 8.77 -14.19
C ALA A 52 4.08 7.62 -14.73
N LYS A 53 4.82 7.90 -15.81
CA LYS A 53 5.72 6.91 -16.42
C LYS A 53 7.15 7.10 -15.92
N SER A 54 7.80 5.98 -15.61
CA SER A 54 9.21 5.96 -15.20
C SER A 54 10.14 6.33 -16.36
N GLY A 55 11.36 6.78 -16.02
CA GLY A 55 12.39 7.20 -16.97
C GLY A 55 12.32 8.68 -17.34
N MET A 56 13.35 9.15 -18.06
CA MET A 56 13.48 10.58 -18.39
C MET A 56 12.33 11.07 -19.28
N ILE A 57 11.98 10.33 -20.32
CA ILE A 57 10.89 10.68 -21.25
C ILE A 57 9.54 10.68 -20.50
N GLY A 58 9.30 9.68 -19.66
CA GLY A 58 8.08 9.60 -18.87
C GLY A 58 7.91 10.80 -17.94
N ARG A 59 9.00 11.32 -17.35
CA ARG A 59 8.98 12.53 -16.52
C ARG A 59 8.66 13.80 -17.31
N VAL A 60 9.19 13.93 -18.52
CA VAL A 60 8.88 15.08 -19.40
C VAL A 60 7.38 15.06 -19.73
N ILE A 61 6.85 13.91 -20.13
CA ILE A 61 5.42 13.74 -20.41
C ILE A 61 4.57 14.04 -19.17
N SER A 62 4.94 13.54 -18.00
CA SER A 62 4.22 13.80 -16.75
C SER A 62 4.24 15.28 -16.34
N LYS A 63 5.35 16.01 -16.61
CA LYS A 63 5.39 17.47 -16.41
C LYS A 63 4.47 18.21 -17.37
N LEU A 64 4.39 17.80 -18.63
CA LEU A 64 3.47 18.40 -19.61
C LEU A 64 2.02 18.26 -19.20
N TYR A 65 1.61 17.13 -18.60
CA TYR A 65 0.26 16.96 -18.06
C TYR A 65 -0.06 17.92 -16.91
N ASN A 66 0.94 18.32 -16.11
CA ASN A 66 0.74 19.32 -15.05
C ASN A 66 0.46 20.72 -15.62
N PHE A 67 1.02 21.04 -16.79
CA PHE A 67 0.76 22.32 -17.47
C PHE A 67 -0.52 22.29 -18.32
N PHE A 68 -0.87 21.14 -18.87
CA PHE A 68 -2.05 20.92 -19.69
C PHE A 68 -2.86 19.76 -19.09
N PRO A 69 -3.62 19.99 -18.01
CA PRO A 69 -4.40 18.93 -17.37
C PRO A 69 -5.42 18.41 -18.38
N MET A 70 -5.12 17.24 -18.91
CA MET A 70 -6.11 16.50 -19.70
C MET A 70 -7.13 15.94 -18.70
N ARG A 71 -8.32 16.50 -18.66
CA ARG A 71 -9.48 16.06 -17.85
C ARG A 71 -9.94 14.61 -18.13
N SER A 72 -9.20 13.85 -18.90
CA SER A 72 -9.43 12.43 -19.18
C SER A 72 -8.55 11.55 -18.31
N GLY A 73 -8.65 11.69 -16.98
CA GLY A 73 -8.00 10.76 -16.06
C GLY A 73 -8.38 9.32 -16.39
N VAL A 74 -7.39 8.42 -16.33
CA VAL A 74 -7.60 6.98 -16.59
C VAL A 74 -8.48 6.39 -15.50
N PHE A 75 -8.34 6.88 -14.26
CA PHE A 75 -9.13 6.47 -13.10
C PHE A 75 -10.38 7.33 -12.97
N ARG A 76 -11.44 6.97 -13.68
CA ARG A 76 -12.70 7.74 -13.71
C ARG A 76 -13.70 7.28 -12.64
N ARG A 77 -13.65 6.02 -12.26
CA ARG A 77 -14.60 5.38 -11.34
C ARG A 77 -13.99 5.25 -9.95
N CYS A 78 -12.73 4.79 -9.88
CA CYS A 78 -12.06 4.48 -8.62
C CYS A 78 -11.47 5.72 -7.92
N TYR A 79 -11.08 6.78 -8.65
CA TYR A 79 -10.43 7.93 -8.02
C TYR A 79 -11.40 8.80 -7.24
N LYS A 80 -11.13 8.97 -5.94
CA LYS A 80 -11.96 9.73 -4.99
C LYS A 80 -11.33 11.06 -4.56
N GLY A 81 -10.13 11.37 -5.03
CA GLY A 81 -9.48 12.65 -4.71
C GLY A 81 -8.40 12.57 -3.65
N LYS A 82 -8.03 13.75 -3.14
CA LYS A 82 -7.04 13.89 -2.08
C LYS A 82 -7.69 13.66 -0.71
N ILE A 83 -6.88 13.23 0.26
CA ILE A 83 -7.31 13.02 1.64
C ILE A 83 -6.49 13.90 2.58
N VAL A 84 -7.05 14.19 3.75
CA VAL A 84 -6.39 14.92 4.84
C VAL A 84 -5.74 13.93 5.80
N SER A 85 -6.47 12.89 6.19
CA SER A 85 -6.03 11.86 7.13
C SER A 85 -6.09 10.49 6.47
N LYS A 86 -5.02 9.69 6.56
CA LYS A 86 -5.00 8.31 6.08
C LYS A 86 -5.84 7.39 6.95
N THR A 87 -5.77 7.58 8.26
CA THR A 87 -6.44 6.74 9.24
C THR A 87 -7.95 6.81 9.10
N ASP A 88 -8.50 8.02 8.86
CA ASP A 88 -9.94 8.22 8.69
C ASP A 88 -10.46 7.45 7.45
N VAL A 89 -9.67 7.42 6.39
CA VAL A 89 -10.04 6.68 5.17
C VAL A 89 -9.86 5.17 5.35
N LEU A 90 -8.70 4.74 5.86
CA LEU A 90 -8.39 3.30 5.97
C LEU A 90 -9.41 2.54 6.84
N GLY A 91 -9.88 3.16 7.92
CA GLY A 91 -10.87 2.56 8.82
C GLY A 91 -12.23 2.25 8.19
N ASP A 92 -12.52 2.88 7.06
CA ASP A 92 -13.76 2.63 6.30
C ASP A 92 -13.67 1.43 5.34
N TYR A 93 -12.50 0.79 5.19
CA TYR A 93 -12.28 -0.28 4.22
C TYR A 93 -11.90 -1.60 4.88
N LYS A 94 -12.32 -2.72 4.26
CA LYS A 94 -11.88 -4.05 4.67
C LYS A 94 -10.41 -4.30 4.36
N PHE A 95 -9.96 -3.89 3.17
CA PHE A 95 -8.62 -4.15 2.64
C PHE A 95 -7.98 -2.88 2.11
N ALA A 96 -6.64 -2.80 2.20
CA ALA A 96 -5.89 -1.73 1.54
C ALA A 96 -4.61 -2.24 0.87
N ILE A 97 -4.32 -1.71 -0.31
CA ILE A 97 -3.10 -2.02 -1.06
C ILE A 97 -1.93 -1.24 -0.46
N CYS A 98 -1.02 -1.99 0.18
CA CYS A 98 0.14 -1.49 0.93
C CYS A 98 1.46 -1.89 0.28
N TYR A 99 1.61 -1.71 -1.04
CA TYR A 99 2.89 -2.02 -1.66
C TYR A 99 3.94 -0.99 -1.29
N GLU A 100 5.13 -1.45 -0.92
CA GLU A 100 6.28 -0.60 -0.70
C GLU A 100 6.75 0.07 -2.01
N ASN A 101 7.71 0.98 -1.93
CA ASN A 101 8.28 1.59 -3.12
C ASN A 101 9.17 0.60 -3.89
N TYR A 102 9.80 -0.33 -3.16
CA TYR A 102 10.69 -1.34 -3.69
C TYR A 102 10.41 -2.71 -3.06
N LYS A 103 10.57 -3.78 -3.85
CA LYS A 103 10.56 -5.17 -3.39
C LYS A 103 11.98 -5.72 -3.23
N GLY A 104 12.12 -6.80 -2.46
CA GLY A 104 13.36 -7.55 -2.35
C GLY A 104 14.43 -6.93 -1.44
N LEU A 105 14.15 -5.77 -0.83
CA LEU A 105 15.03 -5.16 0.15
C LEU A 105 14.70 -5.72 1.54
N LYS A 106 15.66 -6.40 2.17
CA LYS A 106 15.49 -6.94 3.53
C LYS A 106 15.29 -5.81 4.54
N GLY A 107 14.29 -5.97 5.40
CA GLY A 107 13.96 -5.00 6.44
C GLY A 107 13.32 -3.68 5.93
N TYR A 108 13.05 -3.54 4.63
CA TYR A 108 12.38 -2.35 4.10
C TYR A 108 10.88 -2.46 4.31
N ILE A 109 10.46 -2.21 5.54
CA ILE A 109 9.07 -2.19 5.99
C ILE A 109 8.80 -0.76 6.48
N THR A 110 7.82 -0.08 5.88
CA THR A 110 7.52 1.32 6.22
C THR A 110 6.19 1.43 6.97
N GLU A 111 5.79 2.65 7.27
CA GLU A 111 4.54 2.96 7.96
C GLU A 111 3.29 2.41 7.28
N LYS A 112 3.35 2.10 5.97
CA LYS A 112 2.16 1.75 5.18
C LYS A 112 1.38 0.55 5.71
N ILE A 113 2.10 -0.51 6.09
CA ILE A 113 1.45 -1.72 6.61
C ILE A 113 0.87 -1.45 8.01
N PHE A 114 1.56 -0.66 8.82
CA PHE A 114 1.12 -0.30 10.17
C PHE A 114 -0.07 0.68 10.16
N ASP A 115 -0.06 1.68 9.26
CA ASP A 115 -1.21 2.59 9.08
C ASP A 115 -2.50 1.81 8.81
N CYS A 116 -2.43 0.73 8.01
CA CYS A 116 -3.57 -0.15 7.76
C CYS A 116 -3.97 -0.93 9.00
N MET A 117 -3.02 -1.57 9.67
CA MET A 117 -3.27 -2.38 10.87
C MET A 117 -3.91 -1.55 11.99
N PHE A 118 -3.36 -0.36 12.28
CA PHE A 118 -3.90 0.54 13.30
C PHE A 118 -5.29 1.09 12.97
N SER A 119 -5.62 1.17 11.69
CA SER A 119 -6.96 1.60 11.24
C SER A 119 -7.99 0.46 11.19
N GLY A 120 -7.62 -0.77 11.54
CA GLY A 120 -8.51 -1.93 11.44
C GLY A 120 -8.74 -2.44 10.01
N CYS A 121 -7.86 -2.08 9.07
CA CYS A 121 -7.89 -2.51 7.69
C CYS A 121 -6.87 -3.63 7.46
N ILE A 122 -7.23 -4.71 6.76
CA ILE A 122 -6.29 -5.79 6.45
C ILE A 122 -5.37 -5.34 5.31
N PRO A 123 -4.03 -5.27 5.53
CA PRO A 123 -3.09 -4.86 4.48
C PRO A 123 -2.88 -5.94 3.43
N ILE A 124 -2.91 -5.56 2.15
CA ILE A 124 -2.43 -6.36 1.03
C ILE A 124 -1.00 -5.89 0.75
N TYR A 125 -0.02 -6.65 1.20
CA TYR A 125 1.38 -6.20 1.26
C TYR A 125 2.24 -6.78 0.15
N TRP A 126 3.13 -5.95 -0.39
CA TRP A 126 4.25 -6.34 -1.23
C TRP A 126 5.43 -5.41 -0.97
N GLY A 127 6.57 -5.96 -0.52
CA GLY A 127 7.73 -5.13 -0.18
C GLY A 127 8.95 -5.95 0.22
N ALA A 128 9.31 -5.89 1.49
CA ALA A 128 10.48 -6.57 2.04
C ALA A 128 10.44 -8.07 1.77
N GLU A 129 11.57 -8.61 1.32
CA GLU A 129 11.71 -10.04 1.06
C GLU A 129 11.46 -10.87 2.31
N ASN A 130 12.00 -10.40 3.42
CA ASN A 130 11.95 -11.06 4.72
C ASN A 130 10.92 -10.45 5.68
N VAL A 131 9.78 -9.99 5.18
CA VAL A 131 8.73 -9.40 6.03
C VAL A 131 8.28 -10.35 7.14
N LEU A 132 8.30 -11.66 6.90
CA LEU A 132 7.90 -12.70 7.86
C LEU A 132 8.85 -12.84 9.06
N ASP A 133 10.08 -12.31 8.98
CA ASP A 133 10.99 -12.23 10.14
C ASP A 133 10.50 -11.19 11.17
N TYR A 134 9.57 -10.33 10.78
CA TYR A 134 9.10 -9.18 11.57
C TYR A 134 7.61 -9.22 11.86
N ILE A 135 6.80 -9.62 10.89
CA ILE A 135 5.33 -9.57 10.94
C ILE A 135 4.78 -10.96 10.60
N PRO A 136 3.95 -11.55 11.48
CA PRO A 136 3.33 -12.85 11.22
C PRO A 136 2.50 -12.87 9.94
N SER A 137 2.51 -13.98 9.22
CA SER A 137 1.77 -14.16 7.96
C SER A 137 0.27 -13.94 8.08
N GLU A 138 -0.28 -14.17 9.27
CA GLU A 138 -1.69 -14.04 9.59
C GLU A 138 -2.14 -12.58 9.80
N CYS A 139 -1.18 -11.63 9.77
CA CYS A 139 -1.47 -10.21 9.96
C CYS A 139 -1.63 -9.42 8.65
N PHE A 140 -1.39 -10.04 7.50
CA PHE A 140 -1.51 -9.39 6.20
C PHE A 140 -1.73 -10.40 5.08
N ILE A 141 -2.20 -9.91 3.93
CA ILE A 141 -2.35 -10.69 2.70
C ILE A 141 -1.10 -10.44 1.85
N ASP A 142 -0.28 -11.48 1.67
CA ASP A 142 0.94 -11.38 0.87
C ASP A 142 0.60 -11.43 -0.63
N ARG A 143 0.77 -10.30 -1.33
CA ARG A 143 0.52 -10.21 -2.78
C ARG A 143 1.32 -11.24 -3.59
N ARG A 144 2.47 -11.66 -3.11
CA ARG A 144 3.36 -12.63 -3.78
C ARG A 144 2.74 -14.02 -3.92
N ASN A 145 1.73 -14.35 -3.10
CA ASN A 145 1.03 -15.63 -3.13
C ASN A 145 0.01 -15.74 -4.27
N PHE A 146 -0.20 -14.66 -5.03
CA PHE A 146 -1.19 -14.60 -6.10
C PHE A 146 -0.51 -14.42 -7.46
N LYS A 147 -0.92 -15.21 -8.46
CA LYS A 147 -0.34 -15.16 -9.81
C LYS A 147 -0.67 -13.84 -10.54
N ASP A 148 -1.85 -13.29 -10.27
CA ASP A 148 -2.40 -12.10 -10.93
C ASP A 148 -3.40 -11.36 -10.02
N GLU A 149 -3.90 -10.23 -10.48
CA GLU A 149 -4.88 -9.42 -9.77
C GLU A 149 -6.24 -10.10 -9.67
N GLN A 150 -6.61 -10.92 -10.64
CA GLN A 150 -7.87 -11.66 -10.61
C GLN A 150 -7.87 -12.67 -9.45
N SER A 151 -6.82 -13.47 -9.33
CA SER A 151 -6.70 -14.45 -8.25
C SER A 151 -6.64 -13.81 -6.85
N LEU A 152 -6.02 -12.64 -6.72
CA LEU A 152 -6.08 -11.83 -5.51
C LEU A 152 -7.52 -11.38 -5.23
N TYR A 153 -8.19 -10.80 -6.21
CA TYR A 153 -9.55 -10.29 -6.05
C TYR A 153 -10.54 -11.41 -5.69
N ASP A 154 -10.45 -12.57 -6.34
CA ASP A 154 -11.30 -13.75 -6.05
C ASP A 154 -11.10 -14.23 -4.60
N PHE A 155 -9.85 -14.26 -4.12
CA PHE A 155 -9.54 -14.56 -2.72
C PHE A 155 -10.18 -13.55 -1.76
N LEU A 156 -10.04 -12.25 -2.02
CA LEU A 156 -10.63 -11.19 -1.19
C LEU A 156 -12.16 -11.30 -1.15
N LYS A 157 -12.80 -11.60 -2.28
CA LYS A 157 -14.26 -11.75 -2.39
C LYS A 157 -14.77 -13.01 -1.73
N SER A 158 -13.98 -14.08 -1.70
CA SER A 158 -14.35 -15.35 -1.05
C SER A 158 -14.20 -15.32 0.47
N MET A 159 -13.54 -14.30 1.02
CA MET A 159 -13.27 -14.20 2.46
C MET A 159 -14.57 -14.00 3.24
N ASP A 160 -14.93 -14.96 4.05
CA ASP A 160 -16.08 -14.89 4.95
C ASP A 160 -15.79 -14.03 6.18
N ALA A 161 -16.83 -13.75 6.97
CA ALA A 161 -16.72 -12.93 8.16
C ALA A 161 -15.83 -13.58 9.24
N ILE A 162 -15.80 -14.91 9.32
CA ILE A 162 -15.00 -15.63 10.32
C ILE A 162 -13.52 -15.46 10.00
N THR A 163 -13.14 -15.69 8.74
CA THR A 163 -11.78 -15.51 8.27
C THR A 163 -11.33 -14.05 8.42
N PHE A 164 -12.20 -13.09 8.06
CA PHE A 164 -11.90 -11.67 8.22
C PHE A 164 -11.64 -11.30 9.70
N ASN A 165 -12.49 -11.74 10.60
CA ASN A 165 -12.32 -11.49 12.04
C ASN A 165 -11.05 -12.15 12.58
N THR A 166 -10.70 -13.35 12.10
CA THR A 166 -9.44 -14.00 12.47
C THR A 166 -8.22 -13.13 12.10
N TYR A 167 -8.19 -12.52 10.91
CA TYR A 167 -7.14 -11.56 10.56
C TYR A 167 -7.10 -10.37 11.53
N GLN A 168 -8.26 -9.80 11.88
CA GLN A 168 -8.35 -8.67 12.81
C GLN A 168 -7.83 -9.03 14.21
N GLU A 169 -8.17 -10.19 14.74
CA GLU A 169 -7.68 -10.69 16.03
C GLU A 169 -6.16 -10.89 16.01
N LYS A 170 -5.63 -11.47 14.93
CA LYS A 170 -4.17 -11.66 14.76
C LYS A 170 -3.42 -10.33 14.65
N ILE A 171 -3.98 -9.37 13.90
CA ILE A 171 -3.42 -8.01 13.80
C ILE A 171 -3.39 -7.36 15.17
N ALA A 172 -4.49 -7.38 15.92
CA ALA A 172 -4.58 -6.80 17.27
C ALA A 172 -3.54 -7.43 18.20
N ALA A 173 -3.49 -8.76 18.25
CA ALA A 173 -2.52 -9.49 19.07
C ALA A 173 -1.07 -9.18 18.69
N PHE A 174 -0.77 -9.03 17.40
CA PHE A 174 0.56 -8.63 16.95
C PHE A 174 0.90 -7.20 17.38
N LEU A 175 0.01 -6.23 17.19
CA LEU A 175 0.25 -4.83 17.58
C LEU A 175 0.52 -4.68 19.08
N ASP A 176 -0.08 -5.49 19.94
CA ASP A 176 0.17 -5.49 21.37
C ASP A 176 1.45 -6.25 21.78
N SER A 177 2.07 -6.98 20.86
CA SER A 177 3.23 -7.83 21.12
C SER A 177 4.54 -7.04 21.29
N GLN A 178 5.54 -7.65 21.95
CA GLN A 178 6.90 -7.11 22.02
C GLN A 178 7.57 -7.03 20.64
N SER A 179 7.17 -7.88 19.69
CA SER A 179 7.69 -7.84 18.32
C SER A 179 7.27 -6.59 17.57
N ALA A 180 6.02 -6.12 17.75
CA ALA A 180 5.53 -4.89 17.15
C ALA A 180 6.17 -3.64 17.81
N LYS A 181 6.45 -3.69 19.10
CA LYS A 181 7.08 -2.57 19.82
C LYS A 181 8.45 -2.16 19.26
N LYS A 182 9.14 -3.07 18.55
CA LYS A 182 10.40 -2.73 17.85
C LYS A 182 10.23 -1.63 16.79
N PHE A 183 9.02 -1.44 16.28
CA PHE A 183 8.68 -0.43 15.28
C PHE A 183 8.16 0.89 15.89
N TYR A 184 7.98 0.96 17.21
CA TYR A 184 7.50 2.14 17.89
C TYR A 184 8.62 3.18 18.02
N ILE A 185 8.25 4.45 18.03
CA ILE A 185 9.18 5.57 18.02
C ILE A 185 10.09 5.57 19.25
N GLU A 186 9.56 5.13 20.40
CA GLU A 186 10.31 5.03 21.65
C GLU A 186 11.54 4.11 21.50
N ASN A 187 11.34 2.92 20.95
CA ASN A 187 12.43 1.97 20.70
C ASN A 187 13.44 2.47 19.66
N TYR A 188 12.99 3.25 18.68
CA TYR A 188 13.90 3.89 17.73
C TYR A 188 14.75 4.96 18.41
N VAL A 189 14.14 5.81 19.22
CA VAL A 189 14.83 6.85 20.00
C VAL A 189 15.87 6.23 20.94
N ASP A 190 15.51 5.20 21.71
CA ASP A 190 16.40 4.49 22.62
C ASP A 190 17.60 3.92 21.89
N LYS A 191 17.38 3.26 20.76
CA LYS A 191 18.44 2.67 19.94
C LYS A 191 19.38 3.72 19.34
N VAL A 192 18.86 4.85 18.86
CA VAL A 192 19.68 5.94 18.34
C VAL A 192 20.47 6.62 19.47
N SER A 193 19.83 6.85 20.63
CA SER A 193 20.47 7.44 21.80
C SER A 193 21.61 6.57 22.33
N SER A 194 21.44 5.24 22.43
CA SER A 194 22.50 4.33 22.86
C SER A 194 23.72 4.39 21.94
N VAL A 195 23.53 4.38 20.61
CA VAL A 195 24.64 4.48 19.65
C VAL A 195 25.38 5.81 19.72
N ILE A 196 24.68 6.90 20.07
CA ILE A 196 25.32 8.23 20.22
C ILE A 196 26.08 8.34 21.54
N LEU A 197 25.54 7.78 22.63
CA LEU A 197 26.11 7.86 23.95
C LEU A 197 27.26 6.87 24.21
N GLU A 198 27.38 5.81 23.41
CA GLU A 198 28.50 4.86 23.44
C GLU A 198 29.75 5.37 22.71
N ARG A 199 29.76 6.60 22.20
CA ARG A 199 30.92 7.30 21.61
C ARG A 199 31.51 8.33 22.60
#